data_10e542579591a24d13cd0fb1dc2abf8b
#
_entry.id   10e542579591a24d13cd0fb1dc2abf8b
#
_cell.length_a   1.000
_cell.length_b   1.000
_cell.length_c   1.000
_cell.angle_alpha   90.00
_cell.angle_beta   90.00
_cell.angle_gamma   90.00
#
_symmetry.space_group_name_H-M   'P 1'
#
loop_
_entity.id
_entity.type
_entity.pdbx_description
1 polymer ?
#
loop_
_entity_poly.entity_id
_entity_poly.type
_entity_poly.pdbx_seq_one_letter_code
_entity_poly.pdbx_strand_id
1 'polypeptide(L)'
;MGGADPTVIKVGSLYVSAKAVDGGIAVRTASTAEGVATAPKHQVWRDTGNLGEVWAPEIVHHAGQYRIYFAAGRGAAHRMYHIGSATPTSGYSAAVKVSLPGDKWAIDGVPFTFNGQRWFVWSGWSGDTNVEQNLYIARMSSPTAATGGRYVISQPREPWERVVGNPYINEAPQPIVDPQGRLHVVYSANGSWSSKYCIADLRLRVGGDPTYVWDWYKSNGCLFGSHAPSMMSGWTPTVNVDGPGHQTFVLPQGDVNEGPPSGNRFPTLYHAVAKGTPYTWSNRHWYSGTAVWWGSTTYRRANVPGSPTDVGHSLKFFE
;
A
#
# COMPACT_ATOMS: atom_id res chain seq x y z
N MET A 1 12.87 -7.21 -10.42
CA MET A 1 12.24 -6.41 -11.51
C MET A 1 12.63 -4.96 -11.30
N GLY A 2 13.08 -4.26 -12.34
CA GLY A 2 13.37 -2.84 -12.23
C GLY A 2 12.09 -2.02 -12.00
N GLY A 3 12.19 -0.92 -11.27
CA GLY A 3 11.14 0.04 -11.00
C GLY A 3 10.59 0.00 -9.59
N ALA A 4 9.42 0.66 -9.42
CA ALA A 4 8.78 0.89 -8.14
C ALA A 4 7.45 0.13 -8.00
N ASP A 5 6.84 0.26 -6.83
CA ASP A 5 5.42 0.02 -6.54
C ASP A 5 4.98 -1.43 -6.89
N PRO A 6 5.55 -2.44 -6.20
CA PRO A 6 5.16 -3.83 -6.43
C PRO A 6 3.71 -4.09 -6.00
N THR A 7 2.98 -4.83 -6.83
CA THR A 7 1.70 -5.42 -6.49
C THR A 7 1.65 -6.84 -7.06
N VAL A 8 1.40 -7.82 -6.22
CA VAL A 8 1.28 -9.23 -6.59
C VAL A 8 0.18 -9.88 -5.77
N ILE A 9 -0.75 -10.55 -6.44
CA ILE A 9 -1.83 -11.31 -5.79
C ILE A 9 -1.78 -12.77 -6.23
N LYS A 10 -2.44 -13.63 -5.48
CA LYS A 10 -2.61 -15.05 -5.82
C LYS A 10 -4.08 -15.35 -6.11
N VAL A 11 -4.38 -15.86 -7.30
CA VAL A 11 -5.72 -16.28 -7.73
C VAL A 11 -5.66 -17.75 -8.13
N GLY A 12 -6.17 -18.64 -7.28
CA GLY A 12 -5.97 -20.08 -7.43
C GLY A 12 -4.49 -20.42 -7.37
N SER A 13 -3.96 -21.05 -8.44
CA SER A 13 -2.53 -21.36 -8.60
C SER A 13 -1.74 -20.28 -9.33
N LEU A 14 -2.39 -19.20 -9.77
CA LEU A 14 -1.79 -18.14 -10.57
C LEU A 14 -1.37 -16.96 -9.70
N TYR A 15 -0.16 -16.46 -9.89
CA TYR A 15 0.30 -15.17 -9.36
C TYR A 15 0.16 -14.12 -10.45
N VAL A 16 -0.41 -12.97 -10.10
CA VAL A 16 -0.72 -11.89 -11.02
C VAL A 16 -0.14 -10.59 -10.49
N SER A 17 0.53 -9.85 -11.34
CA SER A 17 1.15 -8.56 -11.02
C SER A 17 0.76 -7.52 -12.05
N ALA A 18 0.47 -6.31 -11.62
CA ALA A 18 0.29 -5.14 -12.47
C ALA A 18 1.45 -4.17 -12.30
N LYS A 19 1.75 -3.39 -13.34
CA LYS A 19 2.79 -2.36 -13.31
C LYS A 19 2.50 -1.25 -14.30
N ALA A 20 2.77 -0.02 -13.89
CA ALA A 20 2.82 1.11 -14.80
C ALA A 20 3.94 0.92 -15.83
N VAL A 21 3.64 1.16 -17.08
CA VAL A 21 4.57 1.13 -18.21
C VAL A 21 4.38 2.40 -19.01
N ASP A 22 5.27 2.66 -19.97
CA ASP A 22 5.14 3.83 -20.83
C ASP A 22 3.76 3.86 -21.50
N GLY A 23 3.02 4.93 -21.20
CA GLY A 23 1.67 5.18 -21.72
C GLY A 23 0.58 4.22 -21.26
N GLY A 24 0.75 3.48 -20.15
CA GLY A 24 -0.30 2.60 -19.69
C GLY A 24 0.03 1.65 -18.56
N ILE A 25 -0.63 0.49 -18.57
CA ILE A 25 -0.48 -0.55 -17.56
C ILE A 25 -0.25 -1.90 -18.24
N ALA A 26 0.68 -2.68 -17.67
CA ALA A 26 0.93 -4.06 -18.07
C ALA A 26 0.68 -5.02 -16.91
N VAL A 27 0.26 -6.24 -17.26
CA VAL A 27 0.08 -7.37 -16.33
C VAL A 27 1.06 -8.48 -16.70
N ARG A 28 1.53 -9.17 -15.68
CA ARG A 28 2.32 -10.41 -15.79
C ARG A 28 1.69 -11.49 -14.95
N THR A 29 1.76 -12.74 -15.40
CA THR A 29 1.26 -13.91 -14.68
C THR A 29 2.31 -14.99 -14.63
N ALA A 30 2.38 -15.71 -13.50
CA ALA A 30 3.32 -16.81 -13.30
C ALA A 30 2.75 -17.85 -12.32
N SER A 31 3.40 -19.01 -12.23
CA SER A 31 3.08 -20.05 -11.24
C SER A 31 3.72 -19.83 -9.87
N THR A 32 4.64 -18.85 -9.74
CA THR A 32 5.25 -18.44 -8.46
C THR A 32 5.26 -16.92 -8.34
N ALA A 33 5.34 -16.41 -7.12
CA ALA A 33 5.39 -14.96 -6.88
C ALA A 33 6.63 -14.32 -7.52
N GLU A 34 7.78 -14.96 -7.40
CA GLU A 34 9.05 -14.49 -7.99
C GLU A 34 9.02 -14.55 -9.51
N GLY A 35 8.32 -15.55 -10.05
CA GLY A 35 8.20 -15.76 -11.49
C GLY A 35 7.57 -14.58 -12.24
N VAL A 36 6.76 -13.76 -11.59
CA VAL A 36 6.16 -12.58 -12.23
C VAL A 36 7.23 -11.56 -12.67
N ALA A 37 8.40 -11.58 -12.04
CA ALA A 37 9.49 -10.66 -12.37
C ALA A 37 10.01 -10.82 -13.80
N THR A 38 9.99 -12.05 -14.31
CA THR A 38 10.53 -12.45 -15.64
C THR A 38 9.46 -12.89 -16.63
N ALA A 39 8.22 -13.07 -16.17
CA ALA A 39 7.11 -13.50 -17.01
C ALA A 39 6.84 -12.52 -18.17
N PRO A 40 6.24 -12.98 -19.27
CA PRO A 40 5.85 -12.11 -20.38
C PRO A 40 4.97 -10.95 -19.91
N LYS A 41 5.25 -9.77 -20.46
CA LYS A 41 4.52 -8.54 -20.19
C LYS A 41 3.36 -8.40 -21.17
N HIS A 42 2.13 -8.30 -20.65
CA HIS A 42 0.94 -8.03 -21.44
C HIS A 42 0.46 -6.62 -21.14
N GLN A 43 0.52 -5.72 -22.12
CA GLN A 43 -0.04 -4.39 -21.96
C GLN A 43 -1.57 -4.49 -22.05
N VAL A 44 -2.24 -4.23 -20.94
CA VAL A 44 -3.68 -4.42 -20.78
C VAL A 44 -4.49 -3.13 -20.92
N TRP A 45 -3.85 -1.99 -20.77
CA TRP A 45 -4.49 -0.68 -20.92
C TRP A 45 -3.50 0.36 -21.42
N ARG A 46 -3.98 1.30 -22.24
CA ARG A 46 -3.25 2.48 -22.73
C ARG A 46 -4.01 3.75 -22.38
N ASP A 47 -3.29 4.78 -22.01
CA ASP A 47 -3.84 6.11 -21.74
C ASP A 47 -4.14 6.85 -23.05
N THR A 48 -5.16 6.39 -23.77
CA THR A 48 -5.65 7.05 -24.99
C THR A 48 -6.44 8.33 -24.69
N GLY A 49 -6.90 8.48 -23.44
CA GLY A 49 -7.61 9.66 -22.96
C GLY A 49 -6.70 10.79 -22.49
N ASN A 50 -5.36 10.58 -22.53
CA ASN A 50 -4.36 11.55 -22.08
C ASN A 50 -4.59 12.04 -20.64
N LEU A 51 -4.91 11.11 -19.74
CA LEU A 51 -5.08 11.39 -18.30
C LEU A 51 -3.80 11.98 -17.71
N GLY A 52 -2.64 11.43 -18.13
CA GLY A 52 -1.34 11.89 -17.72
C GLY A 52 -0.49 10.81 -17.05
N GLU A 53 0.31 11.19 -16.08
CA GLU A 53 1.20 10.28 -15.36
C GLU A 53 0.42 9.16 -14.68
N VAL A 54 0.74 7.93 -15.03
CA VAL A 54 0.12 6.72 -14.46
C VAL A 54 1.03 6.16 -13.38
N TRP A 55 0.54 6.11 -12.13
CA TRP A 55 1.32 5.70 -10.98
C TRP A 55 0.70 4.51 -10.24
N ALA A 56 1.56 3.67 -9.70
CA ALA A 56 1.27 2.67 -8.67
C ALA A 56 -0.02 1.87 -8.88
N PRO A 57 -0.16 1.12 -9.98
CA PRO A 57 -1.32 0.25 -10.15
C PRO A 57 -1.33 -0.84 -9.09
N GLU A 58 -2.48 -1.03 -8.46
CA GLU A 58 -2.79 -2.08 -7.49
C GLU A 58 -3.81 -3.03 -8.09
N ILE A 59 -3.48 -4.33 -8.11
CA ILE A 59 -4.38 -5.36 -8.65
C ILE A 59 -5.05 -6.16 -7.54
N VAL A 60 -6.35 -6.39 -7.68
CA VAL A 60 -7.14 -7.30 -6.84
C VAL A 60 -8.05 -8.15 -7.74
N HIS A 61 -8.49 -9.30 -7.24
CA HIS A 61 -9.52 -10.09 -7.89
C HIS A 61 -10.76 -10.11 -6.99
N HIS A 62 -11.86 -9.58 -7.48
CA HIS A 62 -13.10 -9.46 -6.71
C HIS A 62 -14.32 -9.61 -7.61
N ALA A 63 -15.33 -10.36 -7.13
CA ALA A 63 -16.57 -10.64 -7.86
C ALA A 63 -16.33 -11.14 -9.30
N GLY A 64 -15.39 -12.11 -9.44
CA GLY A 64 -15.07 -12.75 -10.70
C GLY A 64 -14.28 -11.87 -11.68
N GLN A 65 -13.73 -10.73 -11.24
CA GLN A 65 -12.97 -9.84 -12.10
C GLN A 65 -11.62 -9.45 -11.49
N TYR A 66 -10.60 -9.39 -12.32
CA TYR A 66 -9.36 -8.69 -12.04
C TYR A 66 -9.63 -7.19 -12.15
N ARG A 67 -9.31 -6.46 -11.11
CA ARG A 67 -9.52 -5.01 -11.01
C ARG A 67 -8.20 -4.35 -10.73
N ILE A 68 -7.86 -3.35 -11.52
CA ILE A 68 -6.64 -2.57 -11.34
C ILE A 68 -7.05 -1.14 -10.98
N TYR A 69 -6.55 -0.69 -9.83
CA TYR A 69 -6.69 0.69 -9.36
C TYR A 69 -5.37 1.40 -9.53
N PHE A 70 -5.38 2.60 -10.05
CA PHE A 70 -4.16 3.35 -10.30
C PHE A 70 -4.41 4.86 -10.19
N ALA A 71 -3.36 5.60 -9.89
CA ALA A 71 -3.43 7.04 -9.94
C ALA A 71 -3.04 7.53 -11.33
N ALA A 72 -3.74 8.54 -11.83
CA ALA A 72 -3.38 9.23 -13.06
C ALA A 72 -3.71 10.72 -12.96
N GLY A 73 -2.95 11.55 -13.68
CA GLY A 73 -3.10 12.99 -13.70
C GLY A 73 -1.76 13.69 -13.89
N ARG A 74 -1.78 15.03 -13.86
CA ARG A 74 -0.58 15.87 -13.84
C ARG A 74 -0.62 16.79 -12.63
N GLY A 75 0.45 16.79 -11.83
CA GLY A 75 0.54 17.64 -10.64
C GLY A 75 -0.67 17.46 -9.69
N ALA A 76 -1.39 18.52 -9.41
CA ALA A 76 -2.54 18.51 -8.50
C ALA A 76 -3.79 17.78 -9.07
N ALA A 77 -3.76 17.35 -10.32
CA ALA A 77 -4.90 16.69 -10.99
C ALA A 77 -4.94 15.17 -10.75
N HIS A 78 -3.97 14.57 -10.06
CA HIS A 78 -3.97 13.13 -9.79
C HIS A 78 -5.25 12.70 -9.06
N ARG A 79 -5.88 11.67 -9.61
CA ARG A 79 -7.08 10.99 -9.06
C ARG A 79 -6.91 9.48 -9.23
N MET A 80 -7.68 8.73 -8.47
CA MET A 80 -7.75 7.28 -8.62
C MET A 80 -8.66 6.89 -9.78
N TYR A 81 -8.21 5.90 -10.55
CA TYR A 81 -8.94 5.30 -11.67
C TYR A 81 -8.99 3.79 -11.50
N HIS A 82 -9.93 3.17 -12.19
CA HIS A 82 -10.19 1.74 -12.19
C HIS A 82 -10.37 1.21 -13.61
N ILE A 83 -9.80 0.05 -13.87
CA ILE A 83 -10.10 -0.81 -15.04
C ILE A 83 -10.39 -2.23 -14.55
N GLY A 84 -11.19 -2.99 -15.28
CA GLY A 84 -11.57 -4.35 -14.88
C GLY A 84 -11.70 -5.30 -16.05
N SER A 85 -11.42 -6.59 -15.79
CA SER A 85 -11.53 -7.67 -16.77
C SER A 85 -11.81 -9.01 -16.10
N ALA A 86 -12.52 -9.90 -16.80
CA ALA A 86 -12.70 -11.30 -16.38
C ALA A 86 -11.43 -12.15 -16.55
N THR A 87 -10.45 -11.69 -17.37
CA THR A 87 -9.19 -12.39 -17.60
C THR A 87 -8.01 -11.50 -17.16
N PRO A 88 -6.91 -12.10 -16.66
CA PRO A 88 -5.83 -11.30 -16.09
C PRO A 88 -5.03 -10.48 -17.11
N THR A 89 -4.91 -10.96 -18.34
CA THR A 89 -3.95 -10.42 -19.32
C THR A 89 -4.61 -9.76 -20.54
N SER A 90 -5.94 -9.63 -20.56
CA SER A 90 -6.68 -9.04 -21.69
C SER A 90 -8.09 -8.59 -21.31
N GLY A 91 -8.77 -7.86 -22.20
CA GLY A 91 -10.19 -7.55 -22.06
C GLY A 91 -10.53 -6.50 -21.01
N TYR A 92 -9.56 -5.69 -20.57
CA TYR A 92 -9.82 -4.63 -19.60
C TYR A 92 -10.68 -3.51 -20.19
N SER A 93 -11.54 -2.98 -19.35
CA SER A 93 -12.42 -1.85 -19.66
C SER A 93 -11.64 -0.56 -19.89
N ALA A 94 -12.33 0.45 -20.41
CA ALA A 94 -11.86 1.83 -20.32
C ALA A 94 -11.69 2.25 -18.85
N ALA A 95 -10.79 3.21 -18.62
CA ALA A 95 -10.56 3.74 -17.28
C ALA A 95 -11.77 4.58 -16.81
N VAL A 96 -12.19 4.30 -15.59
CA VAL A 96 -13.25 5.05 -14.90
C VAL A 96 -12.67 5.69 -13.65
N LYS A 97 -12.88 7.00 -13.48
CA LYS A 97 -12.45 7.69 -12.25
C LYS A 97 -13.20 7.10 -11.05
N VAL A 98 -12.45 6.76 -10.00
CA VAL A 98 -13.06 6.34 -8.73
C VAL A 98 -13.62 7.58 -8.04
N SER A 99 -14.91 7.57 -7.77
CA SER A 99 -15.59 8.67 -7.07
C SER A 99 -15.27 8.61 -5.59
N LEU A 100 -14.28 9.40 -5.15
CA LEU A 100 -13.88 9.53 -3.76
C LEU A 100 -14.48 10.80 -3.14
N PRO A 101 -14.89 10.77 -1.86
CA PRO A 101 -15.47 11.93 -1.20
C PRO A 101 -14.51 13.13 -1.20
N GLY A 102 -15.02 14.29 -1.56
CA GLY A 102 -14.27 15.56 -1.63
C GLY A 102 -13.43 15.74 -2.88
N ASP A 103 -13.29 14.73 -3.75
CA ASP A 103 -12.56 14.76 -5.02
C ASP A 103 -11.22 15.50 -4.95
N LYS A 104 -10.39 15.14 -3.97
CA LYS A 104 -9.06 15.69 -3.78
C LYS A 104 -7.99 14.82 -4.45
N TRP A 105 -6.77 15.32 -4.52
CA TRP A 105 -5.61 14.57 -4.95
C TRP A 105 -5.49 13.25 -4.21
N ALA A 106 -5.33 12.15 -4.93
CA ALA A 106 -5.34 10.79 -4.39
C ALA A 106 -4.44 9.87 -5.19
N ILE A 107 -3.66 9.04 -4.48
CA ILE A 107 -2.78 8.00 -5.03
C ILE A 107 -2.84 6.73 -4.18
N ASP A 108 -2.25 5.64 -4.66
CA ASP A 108 -2.01 4.39 -3.94
C ASP A 108 -3.28 3.75 -3.34
N GLY A 109 -4.40 3.88 -4.03
CA GLY A 109 -5.68 3.40 -3.51
C GLY A 109 -5.84 1.89 -3.63
N VAL A 110 -6.26 1.23 -2.54
CA VAL A 110 -6.47 -0.22 -2.44
C VAL A 110 -7.86 -0.52 -1.90
N PRO A 111 -8.70 -1.30 -2.62
CA PRO A 111 -9.95 -1.81 -2.09
C PRO A 111 -9.73 -3.09 -1.26
N PHE A 112 -10.54 -3.29 -0.24
CA PHE A 112 -10.53 -4.52 0.56
C PHE A 112 -11.86 -4.73 1.26
N THR A 113 -12.12 -5.96 1.72
CA THR A 113 -13.31 -6.30 2.51
C THR A 113 -12.89 -6.59 3.94
N PHE A 114 -13.54 -5.93 4.90
CA PHE A 114 -13.34 -6.17 6.31
C PHE A 114 -14.68 -6.09 7.05
N ASN A 115 -14.96 -7.09 7.88
CA ASN A 115 -16.23 -7.21 8.63
C ASN A 115 -17.49 -7.05 7.75
N GLY A 116 -17.48 -7.68 6.57
CA GLY A 116 -18.60 -7.65 5.63
C GLY A 116 -18.81 -6.34 4.88
N GLN A 117 -17.98 -5.33 5.12
CA GLN A 117 -18.01 -4.05 4.42
C GLN A 117 -16.85 -3.94 3.44
N ARG A 118 -17.13 -3.43 2.24
CA ARG A 118 -16.10 -3.07 1.26
C ARG A 118 -15.56 -1.67 1.55
N TRP A 119 -14.24 -1.56 1.64
CA TRP A 119 -13.50 -0.34 1.97
C TRP A 119 -12.56 0.03 0.83
N PHE A 120 -12.15 1.30 0.82
CA PHE A 120 -11.06 1.82 0.01
C PHE A 120 -10.14 2.65 0.90
N VAL A 121 -8.85 2.37 0.87
CA VAL A 121 -7.83 3.11 1.61
C VAL A 121 -6.84 3.71 0.61
N TRP A 122 -6.45 4.98 0.81
CA TRP A 122 -5.58 5.69 -0.12
C TRP A 122 -4.74 6.75 0.55
N SER A 123 -3.72 7.25 -0.15
CA SER A 123 -2.96 8.44 0.23
C SER A 123 -3.53 9.66 -0.49
N GLY A 124 -3.70 10.77 0.23
CA GLY A 124 -4.30 11.97 -0.35
C GLY A 124 -3.95 13.26 0.40
N TRP A 125 -4.20 14.38 -0.27
CA TRP A 125 -4.04 15.69 0.34
C TRP A 125 -5.27 16.06 1.19
N SER A 126 -5.02 16.82 2.25
CA SER A 126 -6.11 17.36 3.07
C SER A 126 -6.88 18.46 2.36
N GLY A 127 -6.20 19.25 1.55
CA GLY A 127 -6.74 20.35 0.74
C GLY A 127 -6.35 20.25 -0.72
N ASP A 128 -6.06 21.39 -1.34
CA ASP A 128 -5.72 21.53 -2.76
C ASP A 128 -4.23 21.81 -3.00
N THR A 129 -3.44 21.83 -1.94
CA THR A 129 -2.00 22.06 -1.97
C THR A 129 -1.23 20.91 -1.35
N ASN A 130 -0.03 20.65 -1.88
CA ASN A 130 0.86 19.60 -1.42
C ASN A 130 1.61 20.02 -0.15
N VAL A 131 0.93 19.93 1.00
CA VAL A 131 1.53 20.19 2.33
C VAL A 131 1.92 18.87 2.98
N GLU A 132 1.00 17.92 2.91
CA GLU A 132 1.17 16.57 3.45
C GLU A 132 0.28 15.56 2.74
N GLN A 133 0.70 14.31 2.74
CA GLN A 133 -0.12 13.18 2.32
C GLN A 133 -0.57 12.41 3.56
N ASN A 134 -1.89 12.29 3.71
CA ASN A 134 -2.55 11.57 4.78
C ASN A 134 -3.13 10.26 4.26
N LEU A 135 -3.31 9.27 5.12
CA LEU A 135 -4.09 8.10 4.78
C LEU A 135 -5.55 8.31 5.11
N TYR A 136 -6.39 8.04 4.13
CA TYR A 136 -7.85 8.11 4.22
C TYR A 136 -8.49 6.76 3.97
N ILE A 137 -9.67 6.55 4.55
CA ILE A 137 -10.52 5.39 4.31
C ILE A 137 -11.95 5.84 4.02
N ALA A 138 -12.64 5.10 3.16
CA ALA A 138 -14.06 5.29 2.88
C ALA A 138 -14.75 3.94 2.61
N ARG A 139 -16.05 3.87 2.85
CA ARG A 139 -16.86 2.72 2.43
C ARG A 139 -17.07 2.77 0.93
N MET A 140 -17.06 1.59 0.28
CA MET A 140 -17.36 1.48 -1.15
C MET A 140 -18.78 0.95 -1.35
N SER A 141 -19.52 1.59 -2.25
CA SER A 141 -20.84 1.14 -2.74
C SER A 141 -20.74 0.38 -4.05
N SER A 142 -19.68 0.58 -4.81
CA SER A 142 -19.36 -0.12 -6.06
C SER A 142 -17.84 -0.14 -6.28
N PRO A 143 -17.33 -0.86 -7.27
CA PRO A 143 -15.89 -0.85 -7.57
C PRO A 143 -15.31 0.53 -7.90
N THR A 144 -16.13 1.48 -8.28
CA THR A 144 -15.70 2.82 -8.72
C THR A 144 -16.31 3.97 -7.91
N ALA A 145 -17.05 3.67 -6.84
CA ALA A 145 -17.68 4.71 -6.04
C ALA A 145 -17.58 4.43 -4.54
N ALA A 146 -17.05 5.39 -3.82
CA ALA A 146 -17.14 5.43 -2.37
C ALA A 146 -18.45 6.10 -1.93
N THR A 147 -18.87 5.82 -0.69
CA THR A 147 -20.05 6.40 -0.06
C THR A 147 -19.72 6.96 1.32
N GLY A 148 -20.46 7.93 1.77
CA GLY A 148 -20.20 8.64 3.03
C GLY A 148 -19.05 9.63 2.92
N GLY A 149 -18.32 9.82 4.01
CA GLY A 149 -17.18 10.72 4.07
C GLY A 149 -15.86 10.04 3.70
N ARG A 150 -14.82 10.84 3.54
CA ARG A 150 -13.44 10.38 3.62
C ARG A 150 -12.95 10.60 5.06
N TYR A 151 -12.48 9.54 5.65
CA TYR A 151 -12.08 9.56 7.06
C TYR A 151 -10.56 9.42 7.15
N VAL A 152 -9.90 10.37 7.79
CA VAL A 152 -8.46 10.28 8.03
C VAL A 152 -8.17 9.18 9.05
N ILE A 153 -7.18 8.33 8.74
CA ILE A 153 -6.71 7.29 9.67
C ILE A 153 -5.25 7.47 10.07
N SER A 154 -4.47 8.20 9.26
CA SER A 154 -3.09 8.59 9.60
C SER A 154 -2.74 9.94 9.01
N GLN A 155 -2.00 10.72 9.80
CA GLN A 155 -1.31 11.93 9.38
C GLN A 155 0.17 11.81 9.75
N PRO A 156 1.11 12.32 8.94
CA PRO A 156 2.54 12.26 9.24
C PRO A 156 2.90 13.26 10.35
N ARG A 157 2.59 12.92 11.60
CA ARG A 157 2.79 13.78 12.78
C ARG A 157 3.93 13.34 13.67
N GLU A 158 4.38 12.07 13.57
CA GLU A 158 5.48 11.58 14.35
C GLU A 158 6.82 12.13 13.82
N PRO A 159 7.79 12.44 14.70
CA PRO A 159 9.09 12.97 14.26
C PRO A 159 9.79 12.09 13.21
N TRP A 160 9.68 10.77 13.34
CA TRP A 160 10.30 9.81 12.42
C TRP A 160 9.62 9.76 11.03
N GLU A 161 8.41 10.29 10.89
CA GLU A 161 7.71 10.44 9.61
C GLU A 161 8.08 11.74 8.87
N ARG A 162 8.87 12.59 9.49
CA ARG A 162 9.12 13.98 9.06
C ARG A 162 10.60 14.29 8.83
N VAL A 163 11.44 13.25 8.74
CA VAL A 163 12.91 13.41 8.65
C VAL A 163 13.39 13.93 7.28
N VAL A 164 12.54 13.85 6.26
CA VAL A 164 12.85 14.34 4.90
C VAL A 164 12.44 15.80 4.72
N GLY A 165 11.48 16.28 5.51
CA GLY A 165 10.91 17.63 5.37
C GLY A 165 9.63 17.63 4.50
N ASN A 166 9.20 18.83 4.11
CA ASN A 166 7.98 19.03 3.32
C ASN A 166 8.13 18.54 1.87
N PRO A 167 7.06 17.97 1.28
CA PRO A 167 5.82 17.57 1.92
C PRO A 167 6.03 16.37 2.85
N TYR A 168 5.27 16.30 3.95
CA TYR A 168 5.29 15.14 4.84
C TYR A 168 4.39 14.03 4.29
N ILE A 169 4.85 12.78 4.35
CA ILE A 169 4.26 11.68 3.57
C ILE A 169 3.88 10.50 4.45
N ASN A 170 2.60 10.08 4.33
CA ASN A 170 2.13 8.72 4.56
C ASN A 170 1.50 8.24 3.24
N GLU A 171 2.00 7.16 2.65
CA GLU A 171 1.50 6.64 1.38
C GLU A 171 1.60 5.11 1.29
N ALA A 172 1.23 4.53 0.15
CA ALA A 172 1.30 3.11 -0.13
C ALA A 172 0.62 2.22 0.94
N PRO A 173 -0.64 2.49 1.33
CA PRO A 173 -1.32 1.70 2.33
C PRO A 173 -1.64 0.29 1.81
N GLN A 174 -1.32 -0.73 2.60
CA GLN A 174 -1.66 -2.13 2.30
C GLN A 174 -2.40 -2.74 3.49
N PRO A 175 -3.68 -3.10 3.34
CA PRO A 175 -4.45 -3.76 4.38
C PRO A 175 -3.97 -5.18 4.61
N ILE A 176 -3.94 -5.60 5.87
CA ILE A 176 -3.70 -6.98 6.27
C ILE A 176 -4.41 -7.24 7.61
N VAL A 177 -4.78 -8.50 7.88
CA VAL A 177 -5.44 -8.88 9.13
C VAL A 177 -4.49 -9.78 9.92
N ASP A 178 -4.33 -9.47 11.21
CA ASP A 178 -3.49 -10.24 12.10
C ASP A 178 -4.14 -11.57 12.54
N PRO A 179 -3.40 -12.50 13.20
CA PRO A 179 -3.94 -13.78 13.64
C PRO A 179 -5.12 -13.68 14.63
N GLN A 180 -5.36 -12.50 15.22
CA GLN A 180 -6.49 -12.23 16.09
C GLN A 180 -7.68 -11.58 15.38
N GLY A 181 -7.59 -11.41 14.05
CA GLY A 181 -8.64 -10.80 13.24
C GLY A 181 -8.67 -9.27 13.28
N ARG A 182 -7.61 -8.62 13.74
CA ARG A 182 -7.50 -7.15 13.77
C ARG A 182 -7.01 -6.62 12.44
N LEU A 183 -7.61 -5.55 11.98
CA LEU A 183 -7.17 -4.87 10.77
C LEU A 183 -5.91 -4.06 11.04
N HIS A 184 -4.93 -4.23 10.17
CA HIS A 184 -3.77 -3.37 10.02
C HIS A 184 -3.80 -2.69 8.65
N VAL A 185 -3.26 -1.49 8.59
CA VAL A 185 -2.89 -0.81 7.36
C VAL A 185 -1.40 -0.53 7.44
N VAL A 186 -0.62 -1.36 6.75
CA VAL A 186 0.83 -1.19 6.66
C VAL A 186 1.09 -0.16 5.56
N TYR A 187 1.92 0.84 5.85
CA TYR A 187 2.11 1.98 4.96
C TYR A 187 3.57 2.40 4.89
N SER A 188 3.86 3.32 4.00
CA SER A 188 5.19 3.91 3.87
C SER A 188 5.20 5.35 4.39
N ALA A 189 6.26 5.68 5.11
CA ALA A 189 6.49 7.01 5.67
C ALA A 189 7.71 7.68 5.04
N ASN A 190 7.73 9.00 5.04
CA ASN A 190 8.69 9.87 4.39
C ASN A 190 8.55 9.89 2.86
N GLY A 191 9.37 10.67 2.16
CA GLY A 191 9.33 10.77 0.72
C GLY A 191 10.02 9.60 0.03
N SER A 192 9.35 8.99 -0.95
CA SER A 192 9.86 7.86 -1.74
C SER A 192 11.07 8.22 -2.62
N TRP A 193 11.39 9.50 -2.77
CA TRP A 193 12.58 10.03 -3.43
C TRP A 193 13.83 10.03 -2.53
N SER A 194 13.70 9.55 -1.29
CA SER A 194 14.74 9.59 -0.27
C SER A 194 15.05 8.20 0.27
N SER A 195 16.32 7.96 0.61
CA SER A 195 16.77 6.78 1.35
C SER A 195 16.13 6.65 2.74
N LYS A 196 15.38 7.66 3.18
CA LYS A 196 14.62 7.68 4.44
C LYS A 196 13.21 7.12 4.33
N TYR A 197 12.78 6.71 3.14
CA TYR A 197 11.54 5.97 2.96
C TYR A 197 11.55 4.70 3.80
N CYS A 198 10.45 4.38 4.47
CA CYS A 198 10.40 3.21 5.35
C CYS A 198 8.98 2.67 5.53
N ILE A 199 8.89 1.40 5.88
CA ILE A 199 7.62 0.71 6.16
C ILE A 199 7.23 0.92 7.61
N ALA A 200 5.97 1.25 7.85
CA ALA A 200 5.35 1.45 9.16
C ALA A 200 3.96 0.82 9.21
N ASP A 201 3.33 0.82 10.36
CA ASP A 201 2.08 0.09 10.56
C ASP A 201 1.05 0.90 11.37
N LEU A 202 -0.20 0.83 10.91
CA LEU A 202 -1.38 1.23 11.66
C LEU A 202 -2.15 -0.01 12.08
N ARG A 203 -2.63 -0.04 13.32
CA ARG A 203 -3.45 -1.12 13.85
C ARG A 203 -4.76 -0.57 14.40
N LEU A 204 -5.88 -1.11 13.93
CA LEU A 204 -7.19 -0.82 14.47
C LEU A 204 -7.32 -1.51 15.84
N ARG A 205 -7.82 -0.81 16.88
CA ARG A 205 -8.08 -1.44 18.17
C ARG A 205 -9.15 -2.54 18.05
N VAL A 206 -9.20 -3.45 19.00
CA VAL A 206 -10.24 -4.48 19.06
C VAL A 206 -11.63 -3.83 19.11
N GLY A 207 -12.52 -4.25 18.19
CA GLY A 207 -13.87 -3.68 18.06
C GLY A 207 -13.90 -2.22 17.62
N GLY A 208 -12.80 -1.71 17.05
CA GLY A 208 -12.71 -0.33 16.60
C GLY A 208 -13.51 -0.05 15.34
N ASP A 209 -13.87 1.21 15.17
CA ASP A 209 -14.50 1.73 13.94
C ASP A 209 -13.42 2.23 12.99
N PRO A 210 -13.28 1.65 11.79
CA PRO A 210 -12.29 2.09 10.80
C PRO A 210 -12.42 3.57 10.39
N THR A 211 -13.58 4.18 10.58
CA THR A 211 -13.82 5.60 10.23
C THR A 211 -13.45 6.57 11.36
N TYR A 212 -13.10 6.05 12.53
CA TYR A 212 -12.80 6.87 13.70
C TYR A 212 -11.31 6.90 13.97
N VAL A 213 -10.68 8.07 13.74
CA VAL A 213 -9.22 8.22 13.81
C VAL A 213 -8.62 7.81 15.15
N TRP A 214 -9.35 7.96 16.24
CA TRP A 214 -8.90 7.61 17.59
C TRP A 214 -8.91 6.10 17.88
N ASP A 215 -9.43 5.28 16.97
CA ASP A 215 -9.39 3.83 17.05
C ASP A 215 -8.16 3.22 16.36
N TRP A 216 -7.36 4.06 15.71
CA TRP A 216 -6.12 3.65 15.05
C TRP A 216 -4.90 3.95 15.92
N TYR A 217 -3.98 3.00 15.93
CA TYR A 217 -2.73 3.06 16.68
C TYR A 217 -1.56 2.84 15.74
N LYS A 218 -0.52 3.62 15.91
CA LYS A 218 0.64 3.68 15.04
C LYS A 218 1.83 2.98 15.67
N SER A 219 2.63 2.26 14.86
CA SER A 219 3.91 1.68 15.31
C SER A 219 4.83 2.77 15.89
N ASN A 220 5.69 2.38 16.83
CA ASN A 220 6.63 3.30 17.48
C ASN A 220 7.85 3.58 16.61
N GLY A 221 7.66 3.89 15.34
CA GLY A 221 8.69 4.14 14.34
C GLY A 221 8.56 3.22 13.14
N CYS A 222 9.53 3.31 12.25
CA CYS A 222 9.63 2.40 11.11
C CYS A 222 9.81 0.95 11.58
N LEU A 223 9.08 0.04 10.98
CA LEU A 223 9.28 -1.39 11.16
C LEU A 223 10.42 -1.93 10.29
N PHE A 224 10.63 -1.29 9.13
CA PHE A 224 11.67 -1.64 8.18
C PHE A 224 12.16 -0.39 7.45
N GLY A 225 13.43 -0.03 7.67
CA GLY A 225 14.04 1.16 7.09
C GLY A 225 15.53 1.23 7.42
N SER A 226 16.36 1.67 6.47
CA SER A 226 17.82 1.68 6.61
C SER A 226 18.33 2.77 7.56
N HIS A 227 17.57 3.85 7.75
CA HIS A 227 17.96 4.99 8.60
C HIS A 227 17.41 4.91 10.02
N ALA A 228 16.37 4.13 10.21
CA ALA A 228 15.68 3.95 11.48
C ALA A 228 15.38 2.46 11.65
N PRO A 229 16.30 1.71 12.25
CA PRO A 229 16.04 0.34 12.65
C PRO A 229 14.77 0.29 13.48
N SER A 230 14.07 -0.83 13.45
CA SER A 230 12.82 -0.98 14.18
C SER A 230 12.95 -0.49 15.61
N MET A 231 12.05 0.41 16.01
CA MET A 231 11.99 0.90 17.39
C MET A 231 11.25 -0.06 18.33
N MET A 232 10.85 -1.21 17.82
CA MET A 232 10.23 -2.24 18.65
C MET A 232 11.25 -2.89 19.58
N SER A 233 10.89 -3.04 20.85
CA SER A 233 11.77 -3.62 21.86
C SER A 233 12.28 -5.01 21.43
N GLY A 234 13.60 -5.20 21.52
CA GLY A 234 14.24 -6.47 21.22
C GLY A 234 14.33 -6.83 19.73
N TRP A 235 14.06 -5.89 18.83
CA TRP A 235 14.19 -6.14 17.40
C TRP A 235 14.92 -5.00 16.68
N THR A 236 15.97 -5.36 15.96
CA THR A 236 16.66 -4.49 15.01
C THR A 236 16.90 -5.29 13.74
N PRO A 237 16.16 -5.05 12.65
CA PRO A 237 16.35 -5.79 11.41
C PRO A 237 17.71 -5.47 10.78
N THR A 238 18.30 -6.46 10.11
CA THR A 238 19.34 -6.19 9.12
C THR A 238 18.66 -5.63 7.88
N VAL A 239 19.12 -4.47 7.40
CA VAL A 239 18.57 -3.82 6.21
C VAL A 239 19.73 -3.49 5.27
N ASN A 240 19.83 -4.24 4.17
CA ASN A 240 20.90 -4.11 3.16
C ASN A 240 20.48 -3.27 1.95
N VAL A 241 19.33 -2.64 2.02
CA VAL A 241 18.78 -1.72 1.01
C VAL A 241 18.54 -0.36 1.62
N ASP A 242 18.41 0.66 0.77
CA ASP A 242 18.04 2.01 1.15
C ASP A 242 16.61 2.32 0.71
N GLY A 243 15.85 3.00 1.58
CA GLY A 243 14.49 3.45 1.32
C GLY A 243 13.50 2.34 0.98
N PRO A 244 13.44 1.22 1.75
CA PRO A 244 12.42 0.19 1.50
C PRO A 244 11.03 0.73 1.79
N GLY A 245 10.11 0.49 0.86
CA GLY A 245 8.72 0.93 1.02
C GLY A 245 7.83 0.46 -0.12
N HIS A 246 6.59 0.96 -0.13
CA HIS A 246 5.54 0.56 -1.05
C HIS A 246 5.44 -0.96 -1.12
N GLN A 247 5.30 -1.58 0.04
CA GLN A 247 5.23 -3.03 0.19
C GLN A 247 3.88 -3.57 -0.29
N THR A 248 3.88 -4.81 -0.77
CA THR A 248 2.69 -5.60 -1.00
C THR A 248 2.80 -6.94 -0.29
N PHE A 249 1.69 -7.44 0.20
CA PHE A 249 1.56 -8.80 0.70
C PHE A 249 0.89 -9.65 -0.38
N VAL A 250 1.44 -10.85 -0.62
CA VAL A 250 0.89 -11.75 -1.64
C VAL A 250 -0.34 -12.45 -1.07
N LEU A 251 -1.46 -11.74 -1.05
CA LEU A 251 -2.72 -12.22 -0.48
C LEU A 251 -3.53 -13.03 -1.50
N PRO A 252 -4.32 -14.02 -1.06
CA PRO A 252 -5.35 -14.64 -1.88
C PRO A 252 -6.31 -13.57 -2.40
N GLN A 253 -6.57 -13.55 -3.71
CA GLN A 253 -7.40 -12.55 -4.42
C GLN A 253 -6.95 -11.09 -4.23
N GLY A 254 -5.88 -10.83 -3.48
CA GLY A 254 -5.49 -9.49 -3.07
C GLY A 254 -6.40 -8.87 -2.01
N ASP A 255 -7.14 -9.68 -1.26
CA ASP A 255 -8.10 -9.18 -0.28
C ASP A 255 -7.94 -9.88 1.08
N VAL A 256 -7.89 -9.11 2.14
CA VAL A 256 -7.78 -9.60 3.53
C VAL A 256 -8.93 -10.51 3.94
N ASN A 257 -10.09 -10.40 3.31
CA ASN A 257 -11.27 -11.23 3.56
C ASN A 257 -11.13 -12.64 3.01
N GLU A 258 -10.28 -12.86 2.03
CA GLU A 258 -10.05 -14.17 1.39
C GLU A 258 -9.04 -15.04 2.15
N GLY A 259 -8.62 -14.59 3.30
CA GLY A 259 -7.73 -15.27 4.20
C GLY A 259 -6.37 -14.61 4.35
N PRO A 260 -5.69 -14.88 5.47
CA PRO A 260 -4.32 -14.46 5.64
C PRO A 260 -3.43 -15.24 4.67
N PRO A 261 -2.24 -14.71 4.38
CA PRO A 261 -1.16 -15.57 3.88
C PRO A 261 -0.98 -16.73 4.86
N SER A 262 -0.75 -17.93 4.38
CA SER A 262 -0.67 -19.11 5.22
C SER A 262 0.40 -18.96 6.31
N GLY A 263 -0.01 -19.08 7.57
CA GLY A 263 0.87 -19.07 8.73
C GLY A 263 1.28 -17.67 9.20
N ASN A 264 2.13 -17.65 10.25
CA ASN A 264 2.64 -16.42 10.83
C ASN A 264 3.78 -15.75 10.00
N ARG A 265 4.29 -16.46 9.01
CA ARG A 265 5.38 -16.04 8.13
C ARG A 265 4.90 -16.07 6.68
N PHE A 266 5.04 -14.99 5.95
CA PHE A 266 4.51 -14.86 4.61
C PHE A 266 5.38 -13.96 3.72
N PRO A 267 5.33 -14.16 2.37
CA PRO A 267 6.10 -13.35 1.44
C PRO A 267 5.58 -11.92 1.39
N THR A 268 6.51 -10.99 1.26
CA THR A 268 6.26 -9.59 0.97
C THR A 268 7.20 -9.13 -0.14
N LEU A 269 6.74 -8.17 -0.94
CA LEU A 269 7.60 -7.46 -1.88
C LEU A 269 7.57 -5.98 -1.53
N TYR A 270 8.65 -5.29 -1.80
CA TYR A 270 8.79 -3.84 -1.63
C TYR A 270 9.75 -3.30 -2.68
N HIS A 271 9.71 -2.01 -2.93
CA HIS A 271 10.78 -1.40 -3.71
C HIS A 271 11.84 -0.79 -2.79
N ALA A 272 13.07 -0.75 -3.28
CA ALA A 272 14.21 -0.14 -2.59
C ALA A 272 15.35 0.12 -3.58
N VAL A 273 16.42 0.73 -3.10
CA VAL A 273 17.69 0.89 -3.81
C VAL A 273 18.75 0.06 -3.09
N ALA A 274 19.59 -0.66 -3.84
CA ALA A 274 20.69 -1.43 -3.25
C ALA A 274 21.62 -0.50 -2.45
N LYS A 275 21.97 -0.90 -1.24
CA LYS A 275 22.85 -0.12 -0.36
C LYS A 275 24.17 0.19 -1.03
N GLY A 276 24.62 1.43 -0.91
CA GLY A 276 25.84 1.90 -1.59
C GLY A 276 25.64 2.35 -3.05
N THR A 277 24.43 2.24 -3.58
CA THR A 277 24.07 2.77 -4.90
C THR A 277 23.41 4.15 -4.73
N PRO A 278 23.63 5.12 -5.63
CA PRO A 278 22.96 6.40 -5.58
C PRO A 278 21.42 6.25 -5.54
N TYR A 279 20.78 6.95 -4.63
CA TYR A 279 19.33 6.88 -4.48
C TYR A 279 18.65 7.70 -5.57
N THR A 280 18.26 7.03 -6.65
CA THR A 280 17.56 7.63 -7.80
C THR A 280 16.36 6.77 -8.20
N TRP A 281 15.42 7.38 -8.94
CA TRP A 281 14.26 6.66 -9.47
C TRP A 281 14.65 5.44 -10.33
N SER A 282 15.69 5.58 -11.15
CA SER A 282 16.17 4.52 -12.03
C SER A 282 16.84 3.36 -11.31
N ASN A 283 17.34 3.58 -10.09
CA ASN A 283 18.02 2.56 -9.29
C ASN A 283 17.08 1.81 -8.35
N ARG A 284 15.78 2.15 -8.34
CA ARG A 284 14.78 1.39 -7.58
C ARG A 284 14.46 0.07 -8.26
N HIS A 285 14.40 -0.97 -7.45
CA HIS A 285 14.04 -2.33 -7.88
C HIS A 285 13.07 -2.96 -6.89
N TRP A 286 12.35 -3.98 -7.34
CA TRP A 286 11.58 -4.84 -6.46
C TRP A 286 12.50 -5.82 -5.75
N TYR A 287 12.28 -5.93 -4.46
CA TYR A 287 12.91 -6.92 -3.59
C TYR A 287 11.84 -7.81 -2.99
N SER A 288 12.17 -9.09 -2.81
CA SER A 288 11.36 -10.01 -2.03
C SER A 288 11.90 -10.06 -0.61
N GLY A 289 11.00 -10.20 0.34
CA GLY A 289 11.33 -10.38 1.74
C GLY A 289 10.28 -11.26 2.42
N THR A 290 10.42 -11.40 3.72
CA THR A 290 9.47 -12.12 4.55
C THR A 290 8.92 -11.20 5.63
N ALA A 291 7.60 -11.17 5.77
CA ALA A 291 6.94 -10.56 6.91
C ALA A 291 6.54 -11.65 7.91
N VAL A 292 6.64 -11.34 9.20
CA VAL A 292 6.32 -12.26 10.29
C VAL A 292 5.47 -11.54 11.32
N TRP A 293 4.35 -12.14 11.72
CA TRP A 293 3.59 -11.65 12.86
C TRP A 293 4.41 -11.82 14.14
N TRP A 294 4.58 -10.73 14.85
CA TRP A 294 5.29 -10.64 16.10
C TRP A 294 4.31 -10.42 17.24
N GLY A 295 4.60 -10.99 18.40
CA GLY A 295 3.73 -11.00 19.55
C GLY A 295 3.27 -9.64 20.09
N SER A 296 3.02 -9.53 21.36
CA SER A 296 2.45 -8.32 21.97
C SER A 296 3.42 -7.13 21.91
N THR A 297 3.03 -6.13 21.16
CA THR A 297 3.77 -4.87 20.98
C THR A 297 2.86 -3.68 21.30
N THR A 298 3.40 -2.70 22.02
CA THR A 298 2.68 -1.47 22.34
C THR A 298 2.78 -0.46 21.20
N TYR A 299 1.63 -0.04 20.69
CA TYR A 299 1.48 1.05 19.73
C TYR A 299 0.90 2.28 20.40
N ARG A 300 1.17 3.45 19.85
CA ARG A 300 0.56 4.72 20.26
C ARG A 300 -0.62 5.06 19.37
N ARG A 301 -1.57 5.82 19.88
CA ARG A 301 -2.69 6.31 19.08
C ARG A 301 -2.16 7.16 17.92
N ALA A 302 -2.67 6.89 16.72
CA ALA A 302 -2.35 7.67 15.52
C ALA A 302 -2.69 9.15 15.75
N ASN A 303 -1.85 10.04 15.21
CA ASN A 303 -2.03 11.50 15.21
C ASN A 303 -2.06 12.16 16.60
N VAL A 304 -1.78 11.42 17.67
CA VAL A 304 -1.67 11.94 19.05
C VAL A 304 -0.38 11.43 19.69
N PRO A 305 0.74 12.13 19.47
CA PRO A 305 2.00 11.75 20.08
C PRO A 305 1.91 11.63 21.61
N GLY A 306 2.50 10.55 22.14
CA GLY A 306 2.71 10.37 23.57
C GLY A 306 1.59 9.72 24.36
N SER A 307 0.40 9.41 23.78
CA SER A 307 -0.74 8.80 24.52
C SER A 307 -1.93 8.51 23.60
N PRO A 308 -2.91 7.72 24.02
CA PRO A 308 -2.84 6.47 24.77
C PRO A 308 -2.24 5.33 23.96
N THR A 309 -2.12 4.16 24.55
CA THR A 309 -1.48 2.99 23.94
C THR A 309 -2.45 1.84 23.75
N ASP A 310 -2.10 0.94 22.83
CA ASP A 310 -2.78 -0.32 22.58
C ASP A 310 -1.75 -1.44 22.44
N VAL A 311 -2.05 -2.62 22.94
CA VAL A 311 -1.17 -3.79 22.88
C VAL A 311 -1.74 -4.83 21.93
N GLY A 312 -0.89 -5.38 21.06
CA GLY A 312 -1.29 -6.40 20.09
C GLY A 312 -0.16 -6.80 19.16
N HIS A 313 -0.50 -7.59 18.15
CA HIS A 313 0.45 -8.02 17.14
C HIS A 313 1.05 -6.85 16.35
N SER A 314 2.28 -7.05 15.95
CA SER A 314 3.02 -6.21 15.02
C SER A 314 3.69 -7.07 13.96
N LEU A 315 4.38 -6.45 13.02
CA LEU A 315 5.11 -7.13 11.95
C LEU A 315 6.61 -6.97 12.13
N LYS A 316 7.36 -8.03 11.83
CA LYS A 316 8.79 -7.99 11.57
C LYS A 316 9.03 -8.29 10.11
N PHE A 317 9.98 -7.58 9.52
CA PHE A 317 10.41 -7.76 8.14
C PHE A 317 11.82 -8.32 8.10
N PHE A 318 12.05 -9.26 7.18
CA PHE A 318 13.34 -9.89 6.89
C PHE A 318 13.60 -9.79 5.39
N GLU A 319 14.84 -9.54 5.01
CA GLU A 319 15.34 -9.65 3.63
C GLU A 319 15.48 -11.10 3.19
#